data_2b337858aa05d59f695197e5d1e8fbb3
#
_entry.id   2b337858aa05d59f695197e5d1e8fbb3
#
_cell.length_a   1.000
_cell.length_b   1.000
_cell.length_c   1.000
_cell.angle_alpha   90.00
_cell.angle_beta   90.00
_cell.angle_gamma   90.00
#
_symmetry.space_group_name_H-M   'P 1'
#
loop_
_entity.id
_entity.type
_entity.pdbx_description
1 polymer ?
#
loop_
_entity_poly.entity_id
_entity_poly.type
_entity_poly.pdbx_seq_one_letter_code
_entity_poly.pdbx_strand_id
1 'polypeptide(L)' 'MTANATGQKQWVLCPICGAKTRLQIFRETELKTFPLFCHKCRHESVINARNFVIETEES' A
#
# COMPACT_ATOMS: atom_id res chain seq x y z
N MET A 1 -11.82 16.88 -12.50
CA MET A 1 -11.49 16.62 -12.52
C MET A 1 -10.84 16.23 -12.27
N THR A 2 -10.82 16.11 -12.16
CA THR A 2 -10.26 15.70 -12.12
C THR A 2 -9.28 15.59 -12.00
N ALA A 3 -9.06 15.97 -12.08
CA ALA A 3 -7.92 15.89 -12.07
C ALA A 3 -7.31 15.50 -10.96
N ASN A 4 -7.64 15.60 -10.43
CA ASN A 4 -7.04 15.23 -9.58
C ASN A 4 -6.82 14.15 -9.28
N ALA A 5 -7.56 13.76 -9.24
CA ALA A 5 -7.32 12.43 -9.02
C ALA A 5 -6.22 11.96 -9.81
N THR A 6 -6.15 12.45 -10.94
CA THR A 6 -5.08 12.04 -11.79
C THR A 6 -3.77 12.30 -11.17
N GLY A 7 -2.92 11.38 -11.16
CA GLY A 7 -1.60 11.57 -10.67
C GLY A 7 -1.44 11.56 -9.18
N GLN A 8 -2.52 11.43 -8.48
CA GLN A 8 -2.44 11.32 -7.04
C GLN A 8 -2.08 9.90 -6.66
N LYS A 9 -0.81 9.65 -6.49
CA LYS A 9 -0.32 8.32 -6.13
C LYS A 9 0.37 8.39 -4.79
N GLN A 10 0.37 7.28 -4.11
CA GLN A 10 1.02 7.19 -2.83
C GLN A 10 1.75 5.87 -2.74
N TRP A 11 2.99 5.92 -2.25
CA TRP A 11 3.74 4.71 -2.01
C TRP A 11 3.21 4.00 -0.79
N VAL A 12 3.14 2.69 -0.90
CA VAL A 12 2.76 1.87 0.24
C VAL A 12 4.00 1.56 1.04
N LEU A 13 3.95 1.83 2.33
CA LEU A 13 5.09 1.61 3.20
C LEU A 13 4.99 0.25 3.86
N CYS A 14 6.14 -0.32 4.15
CA CYS A 14 6.19 -1.60 4.83
C CYS A 14 5.68 -1.45 6.25
N PRO A 15 4.73 -2.27 6.67
CA PRO A 15 4.21 -2.15 8.04
C PRO A 15 5.19 -2.65 9.08
N ILE A 16 6.27 -3.27 8.67
CA ILE A 16 7.23 -3.82 9.61
C ILE A 16 8.39 -2.88 9.81
N CYS A 17 9.04 -2.47 8.72
CA CYS A 17 10.21 -1.61 8.84
C CYS A 17 9.94 -0.17 8.41
N GLY A 18 8.77 0.10 7.83
CA GLY A 18 8.42 1.44 7.45
C GLY A 18 9.07 1.92 6.16
N ALA A 19 9.80 1.07 5.49
CA ALA A 19 10.46 1.48 4.27
C ALA A 19 9.47 1.56 3.12
N LYS A 20 9.80 2.39 2.16
CA LYS A 20 8.96 2.54 0.98
C LYS A 20 9.07 1.29 0.12
N THR A 21 7.94 0.68 -0.17
CA THR A 21 7.93 -0.49 -1.01
C THR A 21 7.84 -0.07 -2.47
N ARG A 22 7.67 -1.04 -3.34
CA ARG A 22 7.55 -0.76 -4.76
C ARG A 22 6.12 -0.69 -5.23
N LEU A 23 5.21 -0.63 -4.30
CA LEU A 23 3.80 -0.60 -4.63
C LEU A 23 3.27 0.81 -4.47
N GLN A 24 2.60 1.28 -5.49
CA GLN A 24 1.93 2.56 -5.46
C GLN A 24 0.44 2.36 -5.62
N ILE A 25 -0.32 3.16 -4.94
CA ILE A 25 -1.78 3.07 -5.03
C ILE A 25 -2.35 4.44 -5.32
N PHE A 26 -3.52 4.44 -5.89
CA PHE A 26 -4.28 5.65 -6.12
C PHE A 26 -5.33 5.76 -5.04
N ARG A 27 -6.00 6.89 -5.02
CA ARG A 27 -7.03 7.09 -4.03
C ARG A 27 -8.16 6.08 -4.18
N GLU A 28 -8.54 5.75 -5.41
CA GLU A 28 -9.61 4.80 -5.62
C GLU A 28 -9.13 3.37 -5.66
N THR A 29 -7.85 3.14 -5.43
CA THR A 29 -7.33 1.79 -5.39
C THR A 29 -7.83 1.08 -4.15
N GLU A 30 -8.36 -0.11 -4.36
CA GLU A 30 -8.84 -0.93 -3.27
C GLU A 30 -8.11 -2.26 -3.31
N LEU A 31 -7.47 -2.59 -2.22
CA LEU A 31 -6.77 -3.87 -2.09
C LEU A 31 -7.36 -4.63 -0.94
N LYS A 32 -7.49 -5.92 -1.13
CA LYS A 32 -8.02 -6.78 -0.11
C LYS A 32 -7.18 -8.04 -0.02
N THR A 33 -6.69 -8.32 1.17
CA THR A 33 -5.86 -9.50 1.38
C THR A 33 -4.72 -9.53 0.37
N PHE A 34 -4.01 -8.42 0.28
CA PHE A 34 -2.95 -8.26 -0.70
C PHE A 34 -1.60 -8.58 -0.06
N PRO A 35 -0.85 -9.53 -0.64
CA PRO A 35 0.45 -9.87 -0.08
C PRO A 35 1.47 -8.81 -0.50
N LEU A 36 1.95 -8.07 0.47
CA LEU A 36 2.93 -7.02 0.24
C LEU A 36 4.29 -7.50 0.69
N PHE A 37 5.23 -7.54 -0.22
CA PHE A 37 6.58 -7.97 0.09
C PHE A 37 7.49 -6.77 0.17
N CYS A 38 8.26 -6.68 1.23
CA CYS A 38 9.21 -5.60 1.41
C CYS A 38 10.60 -6.13 1.08
N HIS A 39 11.25 -5.48 0.13
CA HIS A 39 12.59 -5.90 -0.27
C HIS A 39 13.65 -5.48 0.73
N LYS A 40 13.31 -4.55 1.61
CA LYS A 40 14.25 -4.06 2.58
C LYS A 40 14.39 -5.00 3.75
N CYS A 41 13.29 -5.35 4.38
CA CYS A 41 13.33 -6.26 5.51
C CYS A 41 12.99 -7.68 5.11
N ARG A 42 12.60 -7.88 3.85
CA ARG A 42 12.34 -9.22 3.31
C ARG A 42 11.24 -9.95 4.05
N HIS A 43 10.22 -9.21 4.41
CA HIS A 43 9.05 -9.81 5.03
C HIS A 43 7.85 -9.59 4.14
N GLU A 44 6.95 -10.54 4.18
CA GLU A 44 5.71 -10.43 3.45
C GLU A 44 4.58 -10.19 4.42
N SER A 45 3.77 -9.20 4.13
CA SER A 45 2.63 -8.87 4.98
C SER A 45 1.38 -8.82 4.14
N VAL A 46 0.28 -9.22 4.74
CA VAL A 46 -1.01 -9.13 4.06
C VAL A 46 -1.65 -7.83 4.50
N ILE A 47 -2.01 -7.02 3.53
CA ILE A 47 -2.56 -5.71 3.81
C ILE A 47 -3.89 -5.50 3.09
N ASN A 48 -4.63 -4.54 3.57
CA ASN A 48 -5.82 -4.03 2.92
C ASN A 48 -5.64 -2.55 2.73
N ALA A 49 -6.04 -2.03 1.58
CA ALA A 49 -5.88 -0.62 1.29
C ALA A 49 -7.15 -0.06 0.71
N ARG A 50 -7.48 1.16 1.14
CA ARG A 50 -8.67 1.83 0.65
C ARG A 50 -8.56 3.31 0.99
N ASN A 51 -8.81 4.17 0.00
CA ASN A 51 -8.74 5.62 0.21
C ASN A 51 -7.43 6.02 0.84
N PHE A 52 -6.33 5.43 0.37
CA PHE A 52 -5.00 5.72 0.90
C PHE A 52 -4.80 5.22 2.32
N VAL A 53 -5.76 4.51 2.87
CA VAL A 53 -5.61 3.95 4.21
C VAL A 53 -5.12 2.52 4.08
N ILE A 54 -3.99 2.24 4.72
CA ILE A 54 -3.38 0.93 4.67
C ILE A 54 -3.55 0.25 6.01
N GLU A 55 -4.10 -0.95 5.98
CA GLU A 55 -4.26 -1.72 7.19
C GLU A 55 -3.57 -3.06 7.03
N THR A 56 -2.91 -3.50 8.08
CA THR A 56 -2.23 -4.77 8.06
C THR A 56 -3.15 -5.84 8.61
N GLU A 57 -3.24 -6.93 7.88
CA GLU A 57 -4.00 -8.07 8.35
C GLU A 57 -3.07 -8.97 9.11
N GLU A 58 -3.32 -9.10 10.37
CA GLU A 58 -2.49 -9.94 11.19
C GLU A 58 -3.13 -11.28 11.35
N SER A 59 -2.38 -12.30 11.25
CA SER A 59 -2.99 -13.63 11.42
C SER A 59 -2.36 -14.37 12.56
#